data_40b7271a11ecdff8edda47dedad36f04
#
_entry.id   40b7271a11ecdff8edda47dedad36f04
#
_cell.length_a   1.000
_cell.length_b   1.000
_cell.length_c   1.000
_cell.angle_alpha   90.00
_cell.angle_beta   90.00
_cell.angle_gamma   90.00
#
_symmetry.space_group_name_H-M   'P 1'
#
loop_
_entity.id
_entity.type
_entity.pdbx_description
1 polymer ?
#
loop_
_entity_poly.entity_id
_entity_poly.type
_entity_poly.pdbx_seq_one_letter_code
_entity_poly.pdbx_strand_id
1 'polypeptide(L)'
;MYGNPIHPGHIECLMLSKELVDELWVIVNNDKQAELKRGVPSFQDEEYRKTIIESIRYVDHAEIAIDQDGSVCETIELFYNKIKSLDPDSEIIFTKGGDRFANEIPEKVVCDFFGIKIVDGLGLKTHNSSDMVKY
;
A
#
# COMPACT_ATOMS: atom_id res chain seq x y z
N MET A 1 0.55 -0.93 -2.71
CA MET A 1 -0.56 -1.70 -3.32
C MET A 1 -0.37 -1.79 -4.82
N TYR A 2 -0.42 -2.98 -5.36
CA TYR A 2 -0.32 -3.15 -6.81
C TYR A 2 -1.63 -2.80 -7.53
N GLY A 3 -2.74 -3.36 -7.07
CA GLY A 3 -4.05 -3.07 -7.67
C GLY A 3 -4.13 -3.38 -9.16
N ASN A 4 -3.71 -4.56 -9.56
CA ASN A 4 -3.53 -4.93 -10.97
C ASN A 4 -4.28 -6.21 -11.33
N PRO A 5 -5.61 -6.17 -11.45
CA PRO A 5 -6.50 -5.04 -11.18
C PRO A 5 -6.93 -4.93 -9.71
N ILE A 6 -7.62 -3.86 -9.39
CA ILE A 6 -8.26 -3.69 -8.09
C ILE A 6 -9.41 -4.70 -7.97
N HIS A 7 -9.56 -5.26 -6.77
CA HIS A 7 -10.66 -6.18 -6.46
C HIS A 7 -11.20 -5.88 -5.05
N PRO A 8 -12.32 -6.51 -4.64
CA PRO A 8 -12.93 -6.22 -3.34
C PRO A 8 -12.00 -6.38 -2.15
N GLY A 9 -11.03 -7.29 -2.20
CA GLY A 9 -10.05 -7.42 -1.13
C GLY A 9 -9.18 -6.18 -0.94
N HIS A 10 -8.82 -5.51 -2.04
CA HIS A 10 -8.10 -4.24 -1.98
C HIS A 10 -8.98 -3.15 -1.36
N ILE A 11 -10.24 -3.09 -1.77
CA ILE A 11 -11.19 -2.09 -1.25
C ILE A 11 -11.39 -2.28 0.25
N GLU A 12 -11.53 -3.52 0.71
CA GLU A 12 -11.67 -3.82 2.13
C GLU A 12 -10.43 -3.39 2.92
N CYS A 13 -9.25 -3.68 2.42
CA CYS A 13 -8.00 -3.26 3.04
C CYS A 13 -7.94 -1.73 3.17
N LEU A 14 -8.33 -1.00 2.13
CA LEU A 14 -8.36 0.46 2.14
C LEU A 14 -9.39 1.00 3.14
N MET A 15 -10.56 0.40 3.20
CA MET A 15 -11.60 0.77 4.16
C MET A 15 -11.10 0.59 5.59
N LEU A 16 -10.54 -0.58 5.90
CA LEU A 16 -10.04 -0.88 7.24
C LEU A 16 -8.85 0.03 7.60
N SER A 17 -8.00 0.34 6.65
CA SER A 17 -6.89 1.27 6.85
C SER A 17 -7.41 2.67 7.18
N LYS A 18 -8.43 3.14 6.46
CA LYS A 18 -9.02 4.46 6.69
C LYS A 18 -9.63 4.57 8.07
N GLU A 19 -10.19 3.49 8.60
CA GLU A 19 -10.75 3.48 9.95
C GLU A 19 -9.71 3.75 11.03
N LEU A 20 -8.43 3.51 10.75
CA LEU A 20 -7.34 3.67 11.70
C LEU A 20 -6.71 5.08 11.67
N VAL A 21 -7.00 5.87 10.65
CA VAL A 21 -6.28 7.13 10.40
C VAL A 21 -7.24 8.24 9.97
N ASP A 22 -6.80 9.48 10.11
CA ASP A 22 -7.56 10.64 9.65
C ASP A 22 -7.40 10.83 8.15
N GLU A 23 -6.20 10.61 7.63
CA GLU A 23 -5.90 10.67 6.20
C GLU A 23 -5.22 9.38 5.77
N LEU A 24 -5.68 8.82 4.67
CA LEU A 24 -5.10 7.62 4.09
C LEU A 24 -4.29 7.99 2.84
N TRP A 25 -2.99 7.72 2.90
CA TRP A 25 -2.06 7.89 1.79
C TRP A 25 -1.68 6.52 1.27
N VAL A 26 -1.89 6.28 -0.02
CA VAL A 26 -1.64 4.97 -0.62
C VAL A 26 -0.39 5.02 -1.50
N ILE A 27 0.49 4.05 -1.29
CA ILE A 27 1.65 3.83 -2.16
C ILE A 27 1.24 2.86 -3.25
N VAL A 28 1.27 3.31 -4.49
CA VAL A 28 0.97 2.49 -5.66
C VAL A 28 2.27 1.93 -6.19
N ASN A 29 2.42 0.62 -6.20
CA ASN A 29 3.63 0.00 -6.73
C ASN A 29 3.81 0.36 -8.21
N ASN A 30 5.04 0.67 -8.61
CA ASN A 30 5.31 1.10 -9.97
C ASN A 30 5.38 -0.07 -10.95
N ASP A 31 5.47 0.24 -12.25
CA ASP A 31 5.47 -0.77 -13.30
C ASP A 31 6.68 -1.70 -13.21
N LYS A 32 7.84 -1.18 -12.86
CA LYS A 32 9.04 -1.98 -12.67
C LYS A 32 8.85 -3.01 -11.55
N GLN A 33 8.26 -2.60 -10.45
CA GLN A 33 7.96 -3.48 -9.34
C GLN A 33 6.96 -4.56 -9.73
N ALA A 34 5.94 -4.21 -10.50
CA ALA A 34 4.95 -5.17 -10.99
C ALA A 34 5.61 -6.20 -11.91
N GLU A 35 6.51 -5.77 -12.79
CA GLU A 35 7.25 -6.66 -13.67
C GLU A 35 8.19 -7.57 -12.88
N LEU A 36 8.89 -7.06 -11.87
CA LEU A 36 9.74 -7.86 -11.00
C LEU A 36 8.94 -8.96 -10.29
N LYS A 37 7.72 -8.64 -9.87
CA LYS A 37 6.88 -9.58 -9.14
C LYS A 37 6.35 -10.70 -10.03
N ARG A 38 5.95 -10.39 -11.26
CA ARG A 38 5.27 -11.35 -12.16
C ARG A 38 6.13 -11.85 -13.31
N GLY A 39 7.23 -11.18 -13.59
CA GLY A 39 8.09 -11.53 -14.73
C GLY A 39 7.57 -11.06 -16.07
N VAL A 40 6.46 -10.35 -16.10
CA VAL A 40 5.85 -9.79 -17.33
C VAL A 40 5.40 -8.36 -17.05
N PRO A 41 5.27 -7.51 -18.09
CA PRO A 41 4.77 -6.16 -17.92
C PRO A 41 3.39 -6.11 -17.27
N SER A 42 3.12 -5.02 -16.56
CA SER A 42 1.83 -4.82 -15.89
C SER A 42 0.69 -4.73 -16.90
N PHE A 43 -0.41 -5.41 -16.62
CA PHE A 43 -1.64 -5.33 -17.43
C PHE A 43 -2.19 -3.90 -17.49
N GLN A 44 -2.20 -3.23 -16.33
CA GLN A 44 -2.57 -1.81 -16.22
C GLN A 44 -1.32 -1.06 -15.77
N ASP A 45 -0.95 -0.01 -16.49
CA ASP A 45 0.24 0.75 -16.12
C ASP A 45 0.05 1.52 -14.80
N GLU A 46 1.14 2.04 -14.27
CA GLU A 46 1.14 2.67 -12.95
C GLU A 46 0.23 3.91 -12.89
N GLU A 47 0.18 4.71 -13.93
CA GLU A 47 -0.69 5.88 -13.96
C GLU A 47 -2.16 5.49 -14.00
N TYR A 48 -2.49 4.47 -14.77
CA TYR A 48 -3.83 3.92 -14.84
C TYR A 48 -4.27 3.40 -13.48
N ARG A 49 -3.42 2.63 -12.82
CA ARG A 49 -3.71 2.08 -11.50
C ARG A 49 -3.83 3.17 -10.43
N LYS A 50 -2.95 4.17 -10.49
CA LYS A 50 -3.01 5.32 -9.58
C LYS A 50 -4.34 6.05 -9.71
N THR A 51 -4.78 6.31 -10.93
CA THR A 51 -6.04 7.00 -11.19
C THR A 51 -7.23 6.28 -10.58
N ILE A 52 -7.27 4.95 -10.72
CA ILE A 52 -8.34 4.15 -10.12
C ILE A 52 -8.27 4.21 -8.60
N ILE A 53 -7.08 4.04 -8.02
CA ILE A 53 -6.90 4.02 -6.56
C ILE A 53 -7.26 5.36 -5.95
N GLU A 54 -6.80 6.46 -6.51
CA GLU A 54 -7.10 7.79 -5.95
C GLU A 54 -8.58 8.17 -6.08
N SER A 55 -9.33 7.47 -6.93
CA SER A 55 -10.77 7.69 -7.10
C SER A 55 -11.61 6.95 -6.05
N ILE A 56 -10.99 6.06 -5.27
CA ILE A 56 -11.68 5.30 -4.24
C ILE A 56 -11.96 6.23 -3.04
N ARG A 57 -13.19 6.21 -2.55
CA ARG A 57 -13.64 7.16 -1.52
C ARG A 57 -12.85 7.14 -0.21
N TYR A 58 -12.16 6.05 0.09
CA TYR A 58 -11.37 5.93 1.32
C TYR A 58 -9.97 6.55 1.20
N VAL A 59 -9.55 6.87 -0.01
CA VAL A 59 -8.18 7.32 -0.30
C VAL A 59 -8.14 8.84 -0.36
N ASP A 60 -7.26 9.43 0.44
CA ASP A 60 -7.05 10.88 0.43
C ASP A 60 -5.93 11.28 -0.53
N HIS A 61 -4.86 10.48 -0.58
CA HIS A 61 -3.74 10.71 -1.49
C HIS A 61 -3.22 9.38 -2.03
N ALA A 62 -2.79 9.35 -3.28
CA ALA A 62 -2.14 8.20 -3.88
C ALA A 62 -0.92 8.67 -4.66
N GLU A 63 0.21 8.00 -4.46
CA GLU A 63 1.46 8.31 -5.15
C GLU A 63 2.13 7.03 -5.62
N ILE A 64 2.81 7.12 -6.75
CA ILE A 64 3.54 5.99 -7.31
C ILE A 64 4.85 5.81 -6.55
N ALA A 65 5.18 4.57 -6.20
CA ALA A 65 6.42 4.25 -5.49
C ALA A 65 7.64 4.66 -6.31
N ILE A 66 8.67 5.15 -5.62
CA ILE A 66 9.94 5.56 -6.25
C ILE A 66 10.99 4.46 -6.19
N ASP A 67 10.74 3.38 -5.45
CA ASP A 67 11.68 2.30 -5.25
C ASP A 67 11.96 1.52 -6.54
N GLN A 68 13.18 1.01 -6.64
CA GLN A 68 13.61 0.20 -7.79
C GLN A 68 13.55 -1.29 -7.52
N ASP A 69 13.43 -1.69 -6.25
CA ASP A 69 13.29 -3.09 -5.84
C ASP A 69 11.82 -3.40 -5.50
N GLY A 70 11.57 -4.59 -4.97
CA GLY A 70 10.22 -5.01 -4.61
C GLY A 70 9.69 -4.43 -3.31
N SER A 71 10.48 -3.61 -2.60
CA SER A 71 10.06 -2.96 -1.36
C SER A 71 9.51 -1.56 -1.64
N VAL A 72 8.96 -0.92 -0.60
CA VAL A 72 8.55 0.48 -0.65
C VAL A 72 9.26 1.31 0.41
N CYS A 73 10.45 0.87 0.81
CA CYS A 73 11.22 1.52 1.87
C CYS A 73 11.55 2.98 1.57
N GLU A 74 12.01 3.29 0.36
CA GLU A 74 12.33 4.65 -0.03
C GLU A 74 11.08 5.54 -0.09
N THR A 75 9.98 4.99 -0.57
CA THR A 75 8.71 5.72 -0.64
C THR A 75 8.16 6.01 0.74
N ILE A 76 8.29 5.08 1.69
CA ILE A 76 7.90 5.29 3.08
C ILE A 76 8.69 6.46 3.68
N GLU A 77 9.99 6.51 3.47
CA GLU A 77 10.82 7.62 3.94
C GLU A 77 10.37 8.95 3.34
N LEU A 78 10.10 8.97 2.03
CA LEU A 78 9.59 10.15 1.35
C LEU A 78 8.26 10.62 1.95
N PHE A 79 7.33 9.71 2.17
CA PHE A 79 6.03 10.02 2.78
C PHE A 79 6.19 10.51 4.21
N TYR A 80 7.05 9.87 4.97
CA TYR A 80 7.33 10.29 6.36
C TYR A 80 7.78 11.75 6.40
N ASN A 81 8.76 12.11 5.59
CA ASN A 81 9.29 13.46 5.55
C ASN A 81 8.23 14.46 5.10
N LYS A 82 7.42 14.10 4.11
CA LYS A 82 6.36 14.96 3.58
C LYS A 82 5.26 15.20 4.61
N ILE A 83 4.79 14.15 5.25
CA ILE A 83 3.73 14.22 6.26
C ILE A 83 4.22 15.02 7.47
N LYS A 84 5.44 14.75 7.95
CA LYS A 84 5.99 15.45 9.10
C LYS A 84 6.27 16.94 8.83
N SER A 85 6.53 17.29 7.58
CA SER A 85 6.68 18.70 7.22
C SER A 85 5.35 19.45 7.24
N LEU A 86 4.25 18.73 6.93
CA LEU A 86 2.90 19.31 6.97
C LEU A 86 2.34 19.35 8.38
N ASP A 87 2.60 18.32 9.18
CA ASP A 87 2.12 18.20 10.57
C ASP A 87 3.15 17.43 11.40
N PRO A 88 4.06 18.15 12.10
CA PRO A 88 5.12 17.51 12.89
C PRO A 88 4.60 16.61 14.02
N ASP A 89 3.37 16.83 14.48
CA ASP A 89 2.78 16.06 15.58
C ASP A 89 1.99 14.85 15.09
N SER A 90 1.91 14.62 13.78
CA SER A 90 1.17 13.49 13.24
C SER A 90 1.79 12.16 13.65
N GLU A 91 0.92 11.18 13.93
CA GLU A 91 1.32 9.79 14.11
C GLU A 91 1.14 9.08 12.78
N ILE A 92 2.15 8.32 12.36
CA ILE A 92 2.13 7.63 11.08
C ILE A 92 2.01 6.13 11.32
N ILE A 93 1.06 5.51 10.62
CA ILE A 93 0.80 4.08 10.68
C ILE A 93 0.95 3.52 9.26
N PHE A 94 1.75 2.45 9.12
CA PHE A 94 1.88 1.73 7.87
C PHE A 94 0.98 0.49 7.93
N THR A 95 0.01 0.40 7.03
CA THR A 95 -0.93 -0.72 7.01
C THR A 95 -0.61 -1.69 5.89
N LYS A 96 -0.79 -2.97 6.18
CA LYS A 96 -0.56 -4.06 5.23
C LYS A 96 -1.78 -4.96 5.20
N GLY A 97 -2.20 -5.30 4.01
CA GLY A 97 -3.21 -6.32 3.81
C GLY A 97 -2.58 -7.68 3.53
N GLY A 98 -3.40 -8.68 3.27
CA GLY A 98 -2.95 -9.99 2.84
C GLY A 98 -2.40 -10.87 3.97
N ASP A 99 -1.56 -11.83 3.60
CA ASP A 99 -1.06 -12.88 4.47
C ASP A 99 0.41 -12.70 4.87
N ARG A 100 0.98 -11.51 4.66
CA ARG A 100 2.34 -11.20 5.11
C ARG A 100 2.28 -10.42 6.41
N PHE A 101 3.06 -10.86 7.39
CA PHE A 101 3.11 -10.23 8.70
C PHE A 101 4.27 -9.24 8.80
N ALA A 102 4.17 -8.29 9.75
CA ALA A 102 5.10 -7.17 9.86
C ALA A 102 6.57 -7.60 9.94
N ASN A 103 6.86 -8.70 10.61
CA ASN A 103 8.23 -9.18 10.78
C ASN A 103 8.78 -9.90 9.55
N GLU A 104 7.96 -10.09 8.52
CA GLU A 104 8.35 -10.78 7.29
C GLU A 104 8.60 -9.84 6.12
N ILE A 105 8.42 -8.53 6.32
CA ILE A 105 8.53 -7.56 5.24
C ILE A 105 9.77 -6.68 5.42
N PRO A 106 10.43 -6.29 4.32
CA PRO A 106 11.61 -5.43 4.40
C PRO A 106 11.32 -4.04 4.95
N GLU A 107 10.08 -3.57 4.85
CA GLU A 107 9.66 -2.25 5.33
C GLU A 107 9.73 -2.12 6.85
N LYS A 108 9.81 -3.23 7.58
CA LYS A 108 9.90 -3.20 9.04
C LYS A 108 11.09 -2.38 9.53
N VAL A 109 12.23 -2.51 8.88
CA VAL A 109 13.45 -1.81 9.28
C VAL A 109 13.26 -0.30 9.21
N VAL A 110 12.72 0.20 8.10
CA VAL A 110 12.51 1.64 7.93
C VAL A 110 11.41 2.16 8.85
N CYS A 111 10.35 1.38 9.05
CA CYS A 111 9.28 1.76 9.97
C CYS A 111 9.79 1.83 11.41
N ASP A 112 10.58 0.86 11.83
CA ASP A 112 11.19 0.88 13.18
C ASP A 112 12.11 2.09 13.35
N PHE A 113 12.89 2.41 12.33
CA PHE A 113 13.81 3.54 12.37
C PHE A 113 13.06 4.87 12.57
N PHE A 114 11.94 5.07 11.89
CA PHE A 114 11.18 6.31 11.96
C PHE A 114 10.06 6.29 13.02
N GLY A 115 9.92 5.20 13.77
CA GLY A 115 8.85 5.10 14.76
C GLY A 115 7.46 4.96 14.16
N ILE A 116 7.37 4.41 12.96
CA ILE A 116 6.09 4.16 12.28
C ILE A 116 5.54 2.83 12.77
N LYS A 117 4.29 2.85 13.25
CA LYS A 117 3.60 1.63 13.69
C LYS A 117 3.13 0.84 12.47
N ILE A 118 3.32 -0.47 12.48
CA ILE A 118 2.84 -1.35 11.41
C ILE A 118 1.60 -2.09 11.90
N VAL A 119 0.55 -2.07 11.08
CA VAL A 119 -0.67 -2.88 11.29
C VAL A 119 -0.82 -3.78 10.07
N ASP A 120 -0.74 -5.08 10.27
CA ASP A 120 -0.81 -6.07 9.19
C ASP A 120 -2.09 -6.89 9.25
N GLY A 121 -2.29 -7.76 8.25
CA GLY A 121 -3.39 -8.70 8.20
C GLY A 121 -4.77 -8.10 7.91
N LEU A 122 -4.85 -6.84 7.47
CA LEU A 122 -6.13 -6.20 7.18
C LEU A 122 -6.79 -6.84 5.97
N GLY A 123 -8.00 -7.37 6.18
CA GLY A 123 -8.77 -8.03 5.14
C GLY A 123 -8.25 -9.42 4.75
N LEU A 124 -7.30 -9.97 5.49
CA LEU A 124 -6.62 -11.22 5.17
C LEU A 124 -7.57 -12.39 4.93
N LYS A 125 -8.56 -12.56 5.80
CA LYS A 125 -9.42 -13.74 5.80
C LYS A 125 -10.71 -13.57 5.02
N THR A 126 -10.96 -12.40 4.50
CA THR A 126 -12.22 -12.07 3.85
C THR A 126 -12.18 -12.30 2.36
N HIS A 127 -11.11 -11.87 1.72
CA HIS A 127 -10.95 -11.98 0.26
C HIS A 127 -9.55 -12.43 -0.11
N ASN A 128 -9.46 -13.44 -0.95
CA ASN A 128 -8.22 -13.83 -1.61
C ASN A 128 -8.55 -14.29 -3.03
N SER A 129 -7.53 -14.53 -3.84
CA SER A 129 -7.71 -14.87 -5.25
C SER A 129 -8.55 -16.13 -5.43
N SER A 130 -8.39 -17.14 -4.58
CA SER A 130 -9.13 -18.39 -4.67
C SER A 130 -10.60 -18.18 -4.38
N ASP A 131 -10.93 -17.35 -3.39
CA ASP A 131 -12.31 -17.06 -3.04
C ASP A 131 -12.97 -16.23 -4.14
N MET A 132 -12.26 -15.30 -4.72
CA MET A 132 -12.77 -14.47 -5.81
C MET A 132 -13.14 -15.30 -7.03
N VAL A 133 -12.37 -16.34 -7.33
CA VAL A 133 -12.61 -17.19 -8.49
C VAL A 133 -13.89 -18.04 -8.33
N LYS A 134 -14.31 -18.30 -7.12
CA LYS A 134 -15.51 -19.11 -6.84
C LYS A 134 -16.82 -18.34 -7.07
N TYR A 135 -16.74 -17.07 -7.18
CA TYR A 135 -17.91 -16.21 -7.36
C TYR A 135 -17.99 -15.71 -8.80
#